data_aa278808d50e23b9308c07c4cf79d598
#
_entry.id   aa278808d50e23b9308c07c4cf79d598
#
_cell.length_a   1.000
_cell.length_b   1.000
_cell.length_c   1.000
_cell.angle_alpha   90.00
_cell.angle_beta   90.00
_cell.angle_gamma   90.00
#
_symmetry.space_group_name_H-M   'P 1'
#
loop_
_entity.id
_entity.type
_entity.pdbx_description
1 polymer ?
#
loop_
_entity_poly.entity_id
_entity_poly.type
_entity_poly.pdbx_seq_one_letter_code
_entity_poly.pdbx_strand_id
1 'polypeptide(L)'
;MNSVIKKVSFFQALAVTIILVFAVITISIVVKNFITKDVKTTFQDRVLDIKATFEVLNESIKESALSVSNVLSSQLNNVEIDYSNKIDVNGIKTSSLTSNGVILNNNNSILDKFTQTTGAVATIFVKQDDSFFRIATSLYKEDGSRAIGTFLAKDSQAFSKILNKERYLGVAELFGKKYMTVYEPVIKDNEVIGILFVAYNFDKLYKILESKLERIKFGDKGYLYTIDSKTETLTIHPTLKNKKLSELDKNVEEALKQMLVLKEGVISYEFNNGKEVIDKLSAFTTFEEWNMIIVTSSDIDDLLALNYTLRQY
;
A
#
# COMPACT_ATOMS: atom_id res chain seq x y z
N MET A 1 49.21 29.29 -58.18
CA MET A 1 48.95 27.87 -57.91
C MET A 1 48.91 27.57 -56.40
N ASN A 2 49.85 28.08 -55.56
CA ASN A 2 49.83 27.81 -54.09
C ASN A 2 48.62 28.34 -53.30
N SER A 3 47.95 29.43 -53.72
CA SER A 3 46.81 30.01 -53.02
C SER A 3 45.52 29.18 -53.18
N VAL A 4 45.31 28.58 -54.35
CA VAL A 4 44.15 27.75 -54.63
C VAL A 4 44.24 26.43 -53.89
N ILE A 5 45.40 25.79 -53.89
CA ILE A 5 45.66 24.55 -53.18
C ILE A 5 45.43 24.73 -51.67
N LYS A 6 45.91 25.80 -51.06
CA LYS A 6 45.68 26.11 -49.65
C LYS A 6 44.20 26.32 -49.33
N LYS A 7 43.45 26.98 -50.21
CA LYS A 7 41.97 27.17 -50.04
C LYS A 7 41.23 25.83 -50.12
N VAL A 8 41.56 24.99 -51.10
CA VAL A 8 40.95 23.65 -51.25
C VAL A 8 41.24 22.78 -50.04
N SER A 9 42.48 22.74 -49.58
CA SER A 9 42.85 21.97 -48.38
C SER A 9 42.19 22.51 -47.12
N PHE A 10 42.00 23.83 -46.99
CA PHE A 10 41.25 24.42 -45.88
C PHE A 10 39.77 23.99 -45.89
N PHE A 11 39.10 24.04 -47.04
CA PHE A 11 37.70 23.62 -47.15
C PHE A 11 37.52 22.13 -46.92
N GLN A 12 38.47 21.30 -47.36
CA GLN A 12 38.48 19.85 -47.08
C GLN A 12 38.65 19.58 -45.59
N ALA A 13 39.60 20.23 -44.94
CA ALA A 13 39.80 20.11 -43.49
C ALA A 13 38.56 20.55 -42.70
N LEU A 14 37.95 21.68 -43.10
CA LEU A 14 36.74 22.19 -42.46
C LEU A 14 35.58 21.20 -42.65
N ALA A 15 35.37 20.64 -43.83
CA ALA A 15 34.35 19.65 -44.10
C ALA A 15 34.52 18.38 -43.26
N VAL A 16 35.72 17.87 -43.17
CA VAL A 16 36.05 16.72 -42.31
C VAL A 16 35.76 17.01 -40.85
N THR A 17 36.14 18.20 -40.36
CA THR A 17 35.87 18.62 -38.96
C THR A 17 34.38 18.70 -38.71
N ILE A 18 33.57 19.27 -39.62
CA ILE A 18 32.12 19.33 -39.48
C ILE A 18 31.50 17.91 -39.41
N ILE A 19 31.95 16.99 -40.29
CA ILE A 19 31.49 15.62 -40.31
C ILE A 19 31.82 14.91 -38.99
N LEU A 20 33.04 15.08 -38.46
CA LEU A 20 33.44 14.51 -37.20
C LEU A 20 32.63 15.05 -36.02
N VAL A 21 32.40 16.36 -35.96
CA VAL A 21 31.56 16.99 -34.93
C VAL A 21 30.16 16.45 -35.02
N PHE A 22 29.59 16.38 -36.21
CA PHE A 22 28.25 15.82 -36.40
C PHE A 22 28.14 14.33 -36.00
N ALA A 23 29.15 13.54 -36.33
CA ALA A 23 29.23 12.13 -35.93
C ALA A 23 29.31 12.00 -34.40
N VAL A 24 30.13 12.81 -33.73
CA VAL A 24 30.25 12.81 -32.26
C VAL A 24 28.90 13.19 -31.61
N ILE A 25 28.24 14.23 -32.12
CA ILE A 25 26.91 14.64 -31.61
C ILE A 25 25.89 13.50 -31.81
N THR A 26 25.84 12.89 -33.00
CA THR A 26 24.91 11.80 -33.30
C THR A 26 25.16 10.58 -32.40
N ILE A 27 26.44 10.17 -32.24
CA ILE A 27 26.79 9.07 -31.35
C ILE A 27 26.41 9.40 -29.92
N SER A 28 26.65 10.61 -29.44
CA SER A 28 26.30 11.05 -28.09
C SER A 28 24.79 10.96 -27.85
N ILE A 29 23.96 11.38 -28.83
CA ILE A 29 22.50 11.30 -28.74
C ILE A 29 22.04 9.82 -28.69
N VAL A 30 22.60 8.97 -29.58
CA VAL A 30 22.24 7.55 -29.60
C VAL A 30 22.61 6.84 -28.32
N VAL A 31 23.83 7.11 -27.80
CA VAL A 31 24.31 6.53 -26.53
C VAL A 31 23.45 7.04 -25.36
N LYS A 32 23.15 8.33 -25.30
CA LYS A 32 22.28 8.89 -24.26
C LYS A 32 20.90 8.24 -24.28
N ASN A 33 20.27 8.11 -25.46
CA ASN A 33 18.95 7.49 -25.60
C ASN A 33 18.97 6.01 -25.20
N PHE A 34 20.02 5.28 -25.57
CA PHE A 34 20.19 3.88 -25.22
C PHE A 34 20.36 3.69 -23.71
N ILE A 35 21.24 4.48 -23.07
CA ILE A 35 21.46 4.45 -21.62
C ILE A 35 20.18 4.84 -20.88
N THR A 36 19.45 5.87 -21.36
CA THR A 36 18.20 6.29 -20.74
C THR A 36 17.14 5.20 -20.80
N LYS A 37 17.06 4.45 -21.91
CA LYS A 37 16.13 3.32 -22.03
C LYS A 37 16.48 2.18 -21.06
N ASP A 38 17.75 1.82 -20.99
CA ASP A 38 18.25 0.76 -20.11
C ASP A 38 18.05 1.10 -18.63
N VAL A 39 18.33 2.35 -18.24
CA VAL A 39 18.07 2.87 -16.90
C VAL A 39 16.58 2.83 -16.56
N LYS A 40 15.70 3.27 -17.46
CA LYS A 40 14.25 3.22 -17.25
C LYS A 40 13.77 1.79 -17.00
N THR A 41 14.21 0.84 -17.80
CA THR A 41 13.86 -0.58 -17.63
C THR A 41 14.35 -1.10 -16.28
N THR A 42 15.62 -0.87 -15.94
CA THR A 42 16.18 -1.28 -14.65
C THR A 42 15.41 -0.69 -13.46
N PHE A 43 15.01 0.59 -13.54
CA PHE A 43 14.21 1.22 -12.48
C PHE A 43 12.81 0.63 -12.37
N GLN A 44 12.20 0.31 -13.50
CA GLN A 44 10.90 -0.36 -13.54
C GLN A 44 10.97 -1.77 -12.96
N ASP A 45 11.99 -2.55 -13.32
CA ASP A 45 12.20 -3.89 -12.75
C ASP A 45 12.38 -3.82 -11.23
N ARG A 46 13.14 -2.85 -10.73
CA ARG A 46 13.34 -2.65 -9.29
C ARG A 46 12.06 -2.36 -8.53
N VAL A 47 11.20 -1.49 -9.05
CA VAL A 47 9.93 -1.19 -8.37
C VAL A 47 8.98 -2.41 -8.39
N LEU A 48 9.04 -3.23 -9.44
CA LEU A 48 8.27 -4.48 -9.52
C LEU A 48 8.80 -5.54 -8.54
N ASP A 49 10.10 -5.68 -8.37
CA ASP A 49 10.70 -6.57 -7.35
C ASP A 49 10.27 -6.18 -5.92
N ILE A 50 10.20 -4.87 -5.66
CA ILE A 50 9.72 -4.36 -4.37
C ILE A 50 8.23 -4.67 -4.20
N LYS A 51 7.41 -4.45 -5.23
CA LYS A 51 5.99 -4.83 -5.23
C LYS A 51 5.81 -6.31 -4.93
N ALA A 52 6.57 -7.19 -5.59
CA ALA A 52 6.52 -8.63 -5.34
C ALA A 52 6.82 -8.97 -3.86
N THR A 53 7.73 -8.24 -3.23
CA THR A 53 8.01 -8.40 -1.78
C THR A 53 6.79 -8.04 -0.94
N PHE A 54 6.07 -6.96 -1.27
CA PHE A 54 4.82 -6.60 -0.59
C PHE A 54 3.72 -7.63 -0.82
N GLU A 55 3.61 -8.18 -2.03
CA GLU A 55 2.64 -9.22 -2.37
C GLU A 55 2.86 -10.49 -1.53
N VAL A 56 4.09 -10.99 -1.46
CA VAL A 56 4.44 -12.16 -0.64
C VAL A 56 4.13 -11.91 0.84
N LEU A 57 4.48 -10.74 1.35
CA LEU A 57 4.20 -10.37 2.74
C LEU A 57 2.69 -10.31 2.99
N ASN A 58 1.94 -9.69 2.10
CA ASN A 58 0.48 -9.57 2.18
C ASN A 58 -0.20 -10.93 2.22
N GLU A 59 0.20 -11.86 1.35
CA GLU A 59 -0.33 -13.22 1.36
C GLU A 59 -0.03 -13.95 2.68
N SER A 60 1.18 -13.83 3.21
CA SER A 60 1.53 -14.40 4.52
C SER A 60 0.69 -13.82 5.67
N ILE A 61 0.41 -12.51 5.64
CA ILE A 61 -0.45 -11.84 6.61
C ILE A 61 -1.90 -12.29 6.47
N LYS A 62 -2.41 -12.43 5.23
CA LYS A 62 -3.76 -12.96 4.95
C LYS A 62 -3.92 -14.39 5.49
N GLU A 63 -2.97 -15.27 5.21
CA GLU A 63 -2.99 -16.65 5.71
C GLU A 63 -3.00 -16.69 7.24
N SER A 64 -2.20 -15.85 7.89
CA SER A 64 -2.19 -15.73 9.36
C SER A 64 -3.55 -15.27 9.89
N ALA A 65 -4.14 -14.25 9.29
CA ALA A 65 -5.45 -13.73 9.68
C ALA A 65 -6.58 -14.77 9.48
N LEU A 66 -6.55 -15.49 8.36
CA LEU A 66 -7.51 -16.57 8.09
C LEU A 66 -7.36 -17.74 9.07
N SER A 67 -6.13 -18.15 9.39
CA SER A 67 -5.87 -19.19 10.38
C SER A 67 -6.45 -18.83 11.74
N VAL A 68 -6.23 -17.60 12.19
CA VAL A 68 -6.77 -17.12 13.47
C VAL A 68 -8.30 -16.98 13.41
N SER A 69 -8.87 -16.55 12.29
CA SER A 69 -10.34 -16.50 12.07
C SER A 69 -10.96 -17.91 12.15
N ASN A 70 -10.33 -18.90 11.56
CA ASN A 70 -10.80 -20.30 11.66
C ASN A 70 -10.77 -20.83 13.10
N VAL A 71 -9.80 -20.41 13.91
CA VAL A 71 -9.76 -20.75 15.35
C VAL A 71 -10.99 -20.17 16.06
N LEU A 72 -11.33 -18.89 15.82
CA LEU A 72 -12.52 -18.28 16.41
C LEU A 72 -13.81 -19.00 15.97
N SER A 73 -13.95 -19.27 14.67
CA SER A 73 -15.12 -19.99 14.12
C SER A 73 -15.27 -21.40 14.70
N SER A 74 -14.16 -22.10 14.96
CA SER A 74 -14.20 -23.44 15.58
C SER A 74 -14.60 -23.40 17.07
N GLN A 75 -14.27 -22.31 17.77
CA GLN A 75 -14.66 -22.10 19.17
C GLN A 75 -16.13 -21.68 19.31
N LEU A 76 -16.66 -20.94 18.33
CA LEU A 76 -18.03 -20.44 18.29
C LEU A 76 -18.84 -21.18 17.23
N ASN A 77 -19.04 -22.47 17.43
CA ASN A 77 -19.87 -23.31 16.56
C ASN A 77 -21.33 -23.36 17.06
N ASN A 78 -22.23 -23.92 16.22
CA ASN A 78 -23.67 -23.99 16.51
C ASN A 78 -24.26 -22.64 16.94
N VAL A 79 -23.96 -21.60 16.16
CA VAL A 79 -24.47 -20.25 16.44
C VAL A 79 -25.94 -20.15 16.04
N GLU A 80 -26.77 -19.66 16.97
CA GLU A 80 -28.21 -19.50 16.79
C GLU A 80 -28.67 -18.11 17.20
N ILE A 81 -29.70 -17.61 16.54
CA ILE A 81 -30.33 -16.32 16.86
C ILE A 81 -31.74 -16.56 17.40
N ASP A 82 -32.06 -15.88 18.50
CA ASP A 82 -33.46 -15.82 19.04
C ASP A 82 -33.95 -14.39 18.94
N TYR A 83 -34.87 -14.18 18.01
CA TYR A 83 -35.47 -12.88 17.73
C TYR A 83 -36.47 -12.46 18.83
N SER A 84 -37.01 -13.40 19.62
CA SER A 84 -37.95 -13.15 20.71
C SER A 84 -37.25 -12.72 22.00
N ASN A 85 -36.05 -13.21 22.24
CA ASN A 85 -35.25 -12.87 23.39
C ASN A 85 -34.37 -11.64 23.09
N LYS A 86 -34.70 -10.50 23.73
CA LYS A 86 -33.96 -9.23 23.53
C LYS A 86 -33.03 -8.94 24.69
N ILE A 87 -31.78 -8.68 24.35
CA ILE A 87 -30.70 -8.35 25.29
C ILE A 87 -30.27 -6.91 25.06
N ASP A 88 -30.15 -6.14 26.13
CA ASP A 88 -29.62 -4.78 26.06
C ASP A 88 -28.12 -4.84 25.90
N VAL A 89 -27.61 -4.18 24.84
CA VAL A 89 -26.18 -3.99 24.58
C VAL A 89 -25.94 -2.50 24.35
N ASN A 90 -25.34 -1.85 25.32
CA ASN A 90 -25.03 -0.41 25.29
C ASN A 90 -26.26 0.47 24.97
N GLY A 91 -27.42 0.15 25.57
CA GLY A 91 -28.69 0.89 25.42
C GLY A 91 -29.53 0.50 24.20
N ILE A 92 -29.10 -0.46 23.39
CA ILE A 92 -29.82 -1.00 22.24
C ILE A 92 -30.27 -2.44 22.52
N LYS A 93 -31.57 -2.71 22.39
CA LYS A 93 -32.12 -4.06 22.51
C LYS A 93 -31.89 -4.85 21.23
N THR A 94 -31.01 -5.82 21.28
CA THR A 94 -30.65 -6.71 20.15
C THR A 94 -31.22 -8.10 20.36
N SER A 95 -31.40 -8.85 19.29
CA SER A 95 -31.74 -10.29 19.38
C SER A 95 -30.57 -11.05 20.07
N SER A 96 -30.95 -12.07 20.85
CA SER A 96 -29.98 -12.95 21.50
C SER A 96 -29.26 -13.78 20.44
N LEU A 97 -27.94 -13.76 20.47
CA LEU A 97 -27.10 -14.66 19.68
C LEU A 97 -26.42 -15.65 20.66
N THR A 98 -26.48 -16.93 20.36
CA THR A 98 -25.91 -17.98 21.22
C THR A 98 -24.93 -18.86 20.44
N SER A 99 -23.98 -19.47 21.13
CA SER A 99 -23.14 -20.54 20.62
C SER A 99 -23.21 -21.70 21.61
N ASN A 100 -23.63 -22.88 21.15
CA ASN A 100 -23.86 -24.07 22.04
C ASN A 100 -24.72 -23.72 23.28
N GLY A 101 -25.74 -22.88 23.13
CA GLY A 101 -26.63 -22.43 24.21
C GLY A 101 -26.05 -21.33 25.12
N VAL A 102 -24.79 -20.91 24.92
CA VAL A 102 -24.19 -19.80 25.67
C VAL A 102 -24.47 -18.47 24.98
N ILE A 103 -25.04 -17.51 25.70
CA ILE A 103 -25.30 -16.16 25.18
C ILE A 103 -24.00 -15.46 24.88
N LEU A 104 -23.90 -14.88 23.66
CA LEU A 104 -22.74 -14.14 23.17
C LEU A 104 -22.85 -12.63 23.39
N ASN A 105 -24.08 -12.09 23.52
CA ASN A 105 -24.30 -10.67 23.77
C ASN A 105 -23.67 -10.27 25.12
N ASN A 106 -22.85 -9.23 25.10
CA ASN A 106 -22.04 -8.75 26.23
C ASN A 106 -21.00 -9.76 26.77
N ASN A 107 -20.84 -10.92 26.14
CA ASN A 107 -19.87 -11.93 26.60
C ASN A 107 -18.47 -11.64 26.04
N ASN A 108 -17.86 -10.58 26.55
CA ASN A 108 -16.51 -10.18 26.12
C ASN A 108 -15.41 -11.12 26.60
N SER A 109 -15.64 -11.91 27.67
CA SER A 109 -14.63 -12.80 28.25
C SER A 109 -14.16 -13.90 27.31
N ILE A 110 -15.04 -14.42 26.44
CA ILE A 110 -14.69 -15.39 25.39
C ILE A 110 -13.69 -14.78 24.43
N LEU A 111 -13.95 -13.52 23.99
CA LEU A 111 -13.11 -12.83 23.04
C LEU A 111 -11.79 -12.32 23.68
N ASP A 112 -11.81 -11.95 24.95
CA ASP A 112 -10.61 -11.58 25.71
C ASP A 112 -9.65 -12.78 25.82
N LYS A 113 -10.19 -13.98 26.13
CA LYS A 113 -9.41 -15.22 26.18
C LYS A 113 -8.84 -15.56 24.79
N PHE A 114 -9.64 -15.41 23.75
CA PHE A 114 -9.18 -15.58 22.36
C PHE A 114 -8.01 -14.63 22.04
N THR A 115 -8.15 -13.34 22.38
CA THR A 115 -7.11 -12.34 22.15
C THR A 115 -5.83 -12.64 22.96
N GLN A 116 -5.96 -13.07 24.21
CA GLN A 116 -4.79 -13.47 25.03
C GLN A 116 -4.04 -14.65 24.39
N THR A 117 -4.77 -15.59 23.80
CA THR A 117 -4.17 -16.80 23.22
C THR A 117 -3.55 -16.54 21.85
N THR A 118 -4.18 -15.73 21.01
CA THR A 118 -3.82 -15.56 19.60
C THR A 118 -3.10 -14.25 19.29
N GLY A 119 -3.23 -13.25 20.16
CA GLY A 119 -2.80 -11.88 19.90
C GLY A 119 -3.68 -11.09 18.93
N ALA A 120 -4.71 -11.73 18.34
CA ALA A 120 -5.63 -11.06 17.44
C ALA A 120 -6.86 -10.53 18.18
N VAL A 121 -7.41 -9.43 17.70
CA VAL A 121 -8.66 -8.85 18.21
C VAL A 121 -9.84 -9.57 17.59
N ALA A 122 -10.89 -9.80 18.38
CA ALA A 122 -12.12 -10.44 17.92
C ALA A 122 -13.36 -9.61 18.26
N THR A 123 -14.38 -9.74 17.42
CA THR A 123 -15.69 -9.09 17.58
C THR A 123 -16.80 -10.00 17.08
N ILE A 124 -17.95 -9.95 17.73
CA ILE A 124 -19.17 -10.60 17.30
C ILE A 124 -20.20 -9.54 16.99
N PHE A 125 -20.80 -9.64 15.80
CA PHE A 125 -21.96 -8.85 15.41
C PHE A 125 -23.20 -9.73 15.32
N VAL A 126 -24.37 -9.20 15.69
CA VAL A 126 -25.67 -9.82 15.45
C VAL A 126 -26.40 -9.06 14.35
N LYS A 127 -27.19 -9.75 13.55
CA LYS A 127 -28.11 -9.12 12.61
C LYS A 127 -29.14 -8.30 13.39
N GLN A 128 -29.27 -7.03 13.04
CA GLN A 128 -30.24 -6.10 13.59
C GLN A 128 -30.88 -5.34 12.43
N ASP A 129 -32.15 -5.70 12.12
CA ASP A 129 -32.88 -5.22 10.94
C ASP A 129 -32.08 -5.46 9.65
N ASP A 130 -31.72 -4.42 8.93
CA ASP A 130 -30.93 -4.45 7.69
C ASP A 130 -29.43 -4.15 7.93
N SER A 131 -28.94 -4.34 9.15
CA SER A 131 -27.56 -4.03 9.53
C SER A 131 -26.98 -5.07 10.50
N PHE A 132 -25.74 -4.86 10.95
CA PHE A 132 -25.05 -5.73 11.90
C PHE A 132 -24.54 -4.90 13.07
N PHE A 133 -24.96 -5.27 14.29
CA PHE A 133 -24.66 -4.55 15.51
C PHE A 133 -23.63 -5.31 16.36
N ARG A 134 -22.61 -4.62 16.86
CA ARG A 134 -21.50 -5.19 17.64
C ARG A 134 -21.95 -5.50 19.07
N ILE A 135 -22.10 -6.78 19.39
CA ILE A 135 -22.61 -7.27 20.67
C ILE A 135 -21.55 -7.71 21.66
N ALA A 136 -20.35 -8.02 21.20
CA ALA A 136 -19.18 -8.35 22.02
C ALA A 136 -17.91 -8.05 21.24
N THR A 137 -16.83 -7.63 21.92
CA THR A 137 -15.54 -7.34 21.29
C THR A 137 -14.41 -7.32 22.30
N SER A 138 -13.21 -7.73 21.89
CA SER A 138 -11.97 -7.51 22.62
C SER A 138 -11.22 -6.24 22.16
N LEU A 139 -11.80 -5.45 21.24
CA LEU A 139 -11.22 -4.21 20.74
C LEU A 139 -11.48 -3.06 21.72
N TYR A 140 -10.43 -2.31 22.04
CA TYR A 140 -10.48 -1.10 22.84
C TYR A 140 -10.22 0.13 21.99
N LYS A 141 -10.93 1.22 22.27
CA LYS A 141 -10.69 2.54 21.71
C LYS A 141 -9.48 3.21 22.38
N GLU A 142 -9.05 4.34 21.85
CA GLU A 142 -7.93 5.12 22.40
C GLU A 142 -8.18 5.62 23.82
N ASP A 143 -9.46 5.89 24.16
CA ASP A 143 -9.87 6.30 25.51
C ASP A 143 -9.92 5.16 26.54
N GLY A 144 -9.52 3.95 26.13
CA GLY A 144 -9.54 2.74 26.97
C GLY A 144 -10.92 2.10 27.12
N SER A 145 -11.98 2.65 26.54
CA SER A 145 -13.31 2.03 26.52
C SER A 145 -13.37 0.92 25.47
N ARG A 146 -14.20 -0.10 25.70
CA ARG A 146 -14.43 -1.20 24.75
C ARG A 146 -15.27 -0.68 23.57
N ALA A 147 -14.88 -1.04 22.36
CA ALA A 147 -15.56 -0.60 21.13
C ALA A 147 -16.90 -1.35 20.87
N ILE A 148 -17.72 -1.57 21.90
CA ILE A 148 -19.01 -2.25 21.84
C ILE A 148 -20.14 -1.28 21.46
N GLY A 149 -21.25 -1.79 20.91
CA GLY A 149 -22.46 -0.99 20.68
C GLY A 149 -22.41 -0.10 19.44
N THR A 150 -21.71 -0.53 18.39
CA THR A 150 -21.63 0.18 17.11
C THR A 150 -22.12 -0.71 15.97
N PHE A 151 -22.60 -0.09 14.88
CA PHE A 151 -22.97 -0.80 13.66
C PHE A 151 -21.78 -0.96 12.73
N LEU A 152 -21.80 -2.03 11.93
CA LEU A 152 -20.94 -2.14 10.76
C LEU A 152 -21.35 -1.08 9.73
N ALA A 153 -20.38 -0.33 9.22
CA ALA A 153 -20.62 0.74 8.25
C ALA A 153 -21.22 0.18 6.95
N LYS A 154 -22.40 0.69 6.56
CA LYS A 154 -23.16 0.20 5.38
C LYS A 154 -22.44 0.47 4.05
N ASP A 155 -21.61 1.48 3.97
CA ASP A 155 -20.78 1.86 2.81
C ASP A 155 -19.46 1.09 2.73
N SER A 156 -19.17 0.21 3.69
CA SER A 156 -17.97 -0.59 3.70
C SER A 156 -18.04 -1.77 2.71
N GLN A 157 -16.90 -2.13 2.12
CA GLN A 157 -16.79 -3.33 1.29
C GLN A 157 -17.14 -4.60 2.08
N ALA A 158 -16.81 -4.64 3.37
CA ALA A 158 -17.15 -5.74 4.25
C ALA A 158 -18.66 -5.93 4.33
N PHE A 159 -19.42 -4.86 4.49
CA PHE A 159 -20.89 -4.92 4.56
C PHE A 159 -21.49 -5.53 3.27
N SER A 160 -21.06 -5.05 2.10
CA SER A 160 -21.53 -5.57 0.80
C SER A 160 -21.21 -7.06 0.61
N LYS A 161 -20.00 -7.50 1.00
CA LYS A 161 -19.59 -8.90 0.92
C LYS A 161 -20.43 -9.79 1.84
N ILE A 162 -20.63 -9.36 3.09
CA ILE A 162 -21.41 -10.09 4.08
C ILE A 162 -22.87 -10.26 3.64
N LEU A 163 -23.50 -9.23 3.06
CA LEU A 163 -24.84 -9.35 2.51
C LEU A 163 -24.94 -10.41 1.41
N ASN A 164 -23.90 -10.60 0.63
CA ASN A 164 -23.77 -11.65 -0.38
C ASN A 164 -23.35 -13.01 0.21
N LYS A 165 -23.29 -13.14 1.54
CA LYS A 165 -22.83 -14.35 2.25
C LYS A 165 -21.37 -14.69 1.96
N GLU A 166 -20.57 -13.72 1.56
CA GLU A 166 -19.16 -13.86 1.24
C GLU A 166 -18.31 -13.33 2.39
N ARG A 167 -17.24 -14.06 2.69
CA ARG A 167 -16.19 -13.55 3.57
C ARG A 167 -15.55 -12.29 3.00
N TYR A 168 -15.26 -11.32 3.86
CA TYR A 168 -14.41 -10.19 3.51
C TYR A 168 -13.05 -10.31 4.18
N LEU A 169 -11.99 -10.01 3.43
CA LEU A 169 -10.61 -9.96 3.89
C LEU A 169 -9.97 -8.67 3.36
N GLY A 170 -9.43 -7.85 4.24
CA GLY A 170 -8.82 -6.59 3.83
C GLY A 170 -8.06 -5.89 4.95
N VAL A 171 -7.16 -4.99 4.52
CA VAL A 171 -6.39 -4.16 5.45
C VAL A 171 -7.26 -3.05 6.01
N ALA A 172 -7.18 -2.84 7.33
CA ALA A 172 -7.77 -1.71 8.02
C ALA A 172 -6.78 -1.08 8.99
N GLU A 173 -6.93 0.21 9.21
CA GLU A 173 -6.25 0.91 10.28
C GLU A 173 -7.25 1.15 11.43
N LEU A 174 -6.96 0.59 12.58
CA LEU A 174 -7.79 0.69 13.77
C LEU A 174 -6.94 1.33 14.87
N PHE A 175 -7.35 2.53 15.31
CA PHE A 175 -6.66 3.25 16.38
C PHE A 175 -5.14 3.37 16.14
N GLY A 176 -4.75 3.82 14.94
CA GLY A 176 -3.36 4.06 14.55
C GLY A 176 -2.50 2.81 14.36
N LYS A 177 -3.10 1.61 14.31
CA LYS A 177 -2.39 0.34 14.07
C LYS A 177 -2.94 -0.37 12.85
N LYS A 178 -2.06 -1.07 12.12
CA LYS A 178 -2.44 -1.81 10.91
C LYS A 178 -2.87 -3.24 11.23
N TYR A 179 -4.03 -3.61 10.69
CA TYR A 179 -4.63 -4.93 10.85
C TYR A 179 -5.03 -5.52 9.50
N MET A 180 -4.87 -6.84 9.38
CA MET A 180 -5.57 -7.63 8.39
C MET A 180 -6.86 -8.10 9.02
N THR A 181 -7.99 -7.67 8.48
CA THR A 181 -9.32 -7.97 9.04
C THR A 181 -10.02 -9.06 8.24
N VAL A 182 -10.68 -9.95 8.96
CA VAL A 182 -11.53 -11.01 8.41
C VAL A 182 -12.92 -10.83 8.97
N TYR A 183 -13.92 -10.69 8.11
CA TYR A 183 -15.34 -10.73 8.45
C TYR A 183 -15.92 -12.03 7.90
N GLU A 184 -16.32 -12.92 8.79
CA GLU A 184 -16.90 -14.22 8.45
C GLU A 184 -18.40 -14.19 8.69
N PRO A 185 -19.26 -14.36 7.65
CA PRO A 185 -20.69 -14.40 7.85
C PRO A 185 -21.11 -15.67 8.59
N VAL A 186 -21.92 -15.53 9.62
CA VAL A 186 -22.61 -16.65 10.28
C VAL A 186 -23.91 -16.86 9.56
N ILE A 187 -24.03 -18.00 8.87
CA ILE A 187 -25.18 -18.31 8.01
C ILE A 187 -26.02 -19.41 8.67
N LYS A 188 -27.32 -19.17 8.82
CA LYS A 188 -28.32 -20.16 9.25
C LYS A 188 -29.57 -20.02 8.38
N ASP A 189 -30.14 -21.15 7.98
CA ASP A 189 -31.37 -21.21 7.14
C ASP A 189 -31.28 -20.29 5.90
N ASN A 190 -30.11 -20.24 5.27
CA ASN A 190 -29.80 -19.40 4.12
C ASN A 190 -29.82 -17.89 4.40
N GLU A 191 -29.78 -17.46 5.66
CA GLU A 191 -29.67 -16.06 6.08
C GLU A 191 -28.40 -15.79 6.86
N VAL A 192 -27.84 -14.57 6.73
CA VAL A 192 -26.74 -14.11 7.58
C VAL A 192 -27.35 -13.60 8.89
N ILE A 193 -27.11 -14.33 9.99
CA ILE A 193 -27.63 -14.00 11.34
C ILE A 193 -26.63 -13.20 12.18
N GLY A 194 -25.37 -13.16 11.78
CA GLY A 194 -24.32 -12.45 12.49
C GLY A 194 -23.01 -12.47 11.73
N ILE A 195 -21.98 -11.91 12.35
CA ILE A 195 -20.61 -11.89 11.79
C ILE A 195 -19.62 -12.22 12.90
N LEU A 196 -18.66 -13.09 12.61
CA LEU A 196 -17.44 -13.25 13.40
C LEU A 196 -16.36 -12.41 12.75
N PHE A 197 -15.81 -11.49 13.49
CA PHE A 197 -14.75 -10.60 13.02
C PHE A 197 -13.44 -10.89 13.75
N VAL A 198 -12.35 -10.94 13.00
CA VAL A 198 -11.00 -11.02 13.53
C VAL A 198 -10.15 -9.92 12.92
N ALA A 199 -9.30 -9.29 13.72
CA ALA A 199 -8.29 -8.35 13.28
C ALA A 199 -6.91 -8.83 13.73
N TYR A 200 -6.12 -9.30 12.77
CA TYR A 200 -4.74 -9.73 12.97
C TYR A 200 -3.80 -8.52 12.87
N ASN A 201 -3.13 -8.20 13.98
CA ASN A 201 -2.25 -7.05 14.07
C ASN A 201 -0.91 -7.33 13.39
N PHE A 202 -0.57 -6.59 12.33
CA PHE A 202 0.72 -6.67 11.66
C PHE A 202 1.52 -5.35 11.70
N ASP A 203 1.10 -4.38 12.50
CA ASP A 203 1.72 -3.06 12.60
C ASP A 203 3.21 -3.11 12.92
N LYS A 204 3.63 -4.00 13.82
CA LYS A 204 5.06 -4.18 14.14
C LYS A 204 5.86 -4.68 12.91
N LEU A 205 5.30 -5.62 12.17
CA LEU A 205 5.93 -6.14 10.95
C LEU A 205 6.00 -5.06 9.86
N TYR A 206 4.92 -4.28 9.70
CA TYR A 206 4.89 -3.15 8.79
C TYR A 206 5.98 -2.11 9.13
N LYS A 207 6.13 -1.73 10.40
CA LYS A 207 7.17 -0.78 10.85
C LYS A 207 8.59 -1.28 10.62
N ILE A 208 8.83 -2.59 10.77
CA ILE A 208 10.13 -3.19 10.44
C ILE A 208 10.38 -3.10 8.93
N LEU A 209 9.40 -3.43 8.10
CA LEU A 209 9.49 -3.31 6.65
C LEU A 209 9.75 -1.85 6.24
N GLU A 210 8.94 -0.92 6.75
CA GLU A 210 9.08 0.52 6.52
C GLU A 210 10.50 1.00 6.81
N SER A 211 11.06 0.67 7.99
CA SER A 211 12.41 1.08 8.37
C SER A 211 13.51 0.48 7.47
N LYS A 212 13.26 -0.67 6.85
CA LYS A 212 14.18 -1.27 5.87
C LYS A 212 14.07 -0.57 4.52
N LEU A 213 12.85 -0.28 4.07
CA LEU A 213 12.58 0.37 2.79
C LEU A 213 13.13 1.81 2.75
N GLU A 214 13.02 2.56 3.85
CA GLU A 214 13.60 3.90 3.98
C GLU A 214 15.13 3.95 3.79
N ARG A 215 15.81 2.82 3.96
CA ARG A 215 17.29 2.68 3.80
C ARG A 215 17.71 2.24 2.41
N ILE A 216 16.76 1.86 1.55
CA ILE A 216 17.07 1.43 0.19
C ILE A 216 17.61 2.63 -0.60
N LYS A 217 18.77 2.43 -1.22
CA LYS A 217 19.44 3.39 -2.09
C LYS A 217 19.56 2.86 -3.51
N PHE A 218 19.41 3.75 -4.47
CA PHE A 218 19.64 3.50 -5.89
C PHE A 218 20.67 4.52 -6.36
N GLY A 219 21.95 4.11 -6.47
CA GLY A 219 23.06 5.05 -6.60
C GLY A 219 23.31 5.85 -5.33
N ASP A 220 23.83 7.03 -5.48
CA ASP A 220 24.16 7.92 -4.36
C ASP A 220 22.94 8.72 -3.88
N LYS A 221 22.05 9.09 -4.81
CA LYS A 221 20.92 10.00 -4.55
C LYS A 221 19.54 9.36 -4.67
N GLY A 222 19.45 8.13 -5.19
CA GLY A 222 18.19 7.45 -5.37
C GLY A 222 17.64 6.84 -4.09
N TYR A 223 16.31 6.83 -3.95
CA TYR A 223 15.60 6.32 -2.80
C TYR A 223 14.22 5.76 -3.19
N LEU A 224 13.63 5.04 -2.26
CA LEU A 224 12.27 4.53 -2.33
C LEU A 224 11.33 5.41 -1.49
N TYR A 225 10.11 5.59 -1.98
CA TYR A 225 9.02 6.14 -1.19
C TYR A 225 7.68 5.52 -1.60
N THR A 226 6.66 5.74 -0.78
CA THR A 226 5.30 5.26 -1.04
C THR A 226 4.28 6.36 -0.82
N ILE A 227 3.19 6.30 -1.59
CA ILE A 227 2.07 7.22 -1.51
C ILE A 227 0.83 6.41 -1.15
N ASP A 228 0.10 6.81 -0.11
CA ASP A 228 -1.26 6.32 0.13
C ASP A 228 -2.20 6.99 -0.88
N SER A 229 -2.82 6.18 -1.74
CA SER A 229 -3.65 6.66 -2.85
C SER A 229 -5.01 7.22 -2.42
N LYS A 230 -5.48 6.91 -1.19
CA LYS A 230 -6.74 7.44 -0.65
C LYS A 230 -6.56 8.79 0.03
N THR A 231 -5.47 8.92 0.79
CA THR A 231 -5.21 10.14 1.58
C THR A 231 -4.29 11.12 0.87
N GLU A 232 -3.71 10.71 -0.27
CA GLU A 232 -2.68 11.46 -1.02
C GLU A 232 -1.51 11.89 -0.12
N THR A 233 -1.03 10.94 0.72
CA THR A 233 0.00 11.20 1.73
C THR A 233 1.22 10.31 1.48
N LEU A 234 2.41 10.87 1.64
CA LEU A 234 3.67 10.11 1.63
C LEU A 234 3.77 9.28 2.91
N THR A 235 3.73 7.95 2.80
CA THR A 235 3.72 7.05 3.97
C THR A 235 5.11 6.55 4.32
N ILE A 236 5.94 6.22 3.34
CA ILE A 236 7.37 5.92 3.49
C ILE A 236 8.12 6.97 2.68
N HIS A 237 9.03 7.71 3.29
CA HIS A 237 9.90 8.67 2.60
C HIS A 237 11.05 9.06 3.52
N PRO A 238 12.29 9.19 3.02
CA PRO A 238 13.46 9.50 3.85
C PRO A 238 13.34 10.80 4.66
N THR A 239 12.65 11.82 4.12
CA THR A 239 12.60 13.18 4.70
C THR A 239 11.21 13.82 4.74
N LEU A 240 10.24 13.32 3.94
CA LEU A 240 8.91 13.94 3.75
C LEU A 240 7.77 13.04 4.21
N LYS A 241 8.05 12.07 5.07
CA LYS A 241 7.05 11.16 5.62
C LYS A 241 5.88 11.91 6.27
N ASN A 242 4.67 11.45 6.05
CA ASN A 242 3.40 11.99 6.52
C ASN A 242 3.00 13.34 5.89
N LYS A 243 3.73 13.86 4.90
CA LYS A 243 3.30 15.03 4.14
C LYS A 243 2.25 14.66 3.10
N LYS A 244 1.22 15.51 2.98
CA LYS A 244 0.26 15.44 1.87
C LYS A 244 0.92 15.92 0.58
N LEU A 245 0.49 15.40 -0.56
CA LEU A 245 1.00 15.84 -1.87
C LEU A 245 0.76 17.34 -2.10
N SER A 246 -0.36 17.88 -1.60
CA SER A 246 -0.71 19.31 -1.66
C SER A 246 0.22 20.23 -0.86
N GLU A 247 1.10 19.69 -0.03
CA GLU A 247 2.10 20.47 0.74
C GLU A 247 3.46 20.52 0.04
N LEU A 248 3.60 19.83 -1.10
CA LEU A 248 4.84 19.76 -1.87
C LEU A 248 4.95 20.91 -2.89
N ASP A 249 6.15 21.07 -3.48
CA ASP A 249 6.32 21.92 -4.64
C ASP A 249 5.35 21.52 -5.75
N LYS A 250 4.83 22.51 -6.48
CA LYS A 250 3.76 22.30 -7.49
C LYS A 250 4.14 21.30 -8.58
N ASN A 251 5.37 21.35 -9.08
CA ASN A 251 5.83 20.41 -10.12
C ASN A 251 5.89 18.97 -9.57
N VAL A 252 6.31 18.81 -8.31
CA VAL A 252 6.35 17.53 -7.62
C VAL A 252 4.92 17.03 -7.36
N GLU A 253 4.03 17.87 -6.85
CA GLU A 253 2.63 17.54 -6.62
C GLU A 253 1.97 17.02 -7.91
N GLU A 254 2.11 17.75 -9.02
CA GLU A 254 1.55 17.37 -10.32
C GLU A 254 2.10 16.02 -10.79
N ALA A 255 3.42 15.80 -10.69
CA ALA A 255 4.05 14.53 -11.06
C ALA A 255 3.53 13.36 -10.20
N LEU A 256 3.44 13.53 -8.88
CA LEU A 256 2.95 12.47 -8.00
C LEU A 256 1.45 12.20 -8.20
N LYS A 257 0.63 13.21 -8.48
CA LYS A 257 -0.77 13.03 -8.87
C LYS A 257 -0.92 12.31 -10.21
N GLN A 258 -0.02 12.55 -11.15
CA GLN A 258 0.03 11.79 -12.40
C GLN A 258 0.29 10.30 -12.14
N MET A 259 1.16 9.95 -11.19
CA MET A 259 1.38 8.54 -10.80
C MET A 259 0.11 7.88 -10.25
N LEU A 260 -0.70 8.61 -9.46
CA LEU A 260 -2.00 8.12 -8.96
C LEU A 260 -2.96 7.76 -10.10
N VAL A 261 -2.95 8.53 -11.19
CA VAL A 261 -3.80 8.30 -12.37
C VAL A 261 -3.28 7.15 -13.23
N LEU A 262 -1.98 7.13 -13.52
CA LEU A 262 -1.35 6.14 -14.41
C LEU A 262 -1.20 4.76 -13.78
N LYS A 263 -1.12 4.70 -12.44
CA LYS A 263 -0.99 3.47 -11.63
C LYS A 263 0.34 2.73 -11.77
N GLU A 264 0.96 2.71 -12.92
CA GLU A 264 2.32 2.18 -13.15
C GLU A 264 3.01 2.88 -14.31
N GLY A 265 4.32 2.87 -14.31
CA GLY A 265 5.13 3.44 -15.38
C GLY A 265 6.42 4.09 -14.90
N VAL A 266 6.98 4.90 -15.80
CA VAL A 266 8.19 5.69 -15.54
C VAL A 266 7.93 7.12 -16.01
N ILE A 267 8.12 8.09 -15.13
CA ILE A 267 8.03 9.52 -15.46
C ILE A 267 9.30 10.27 -15.07
N SER A 268 9.54 11.39 -15.73
CA SER A 268 10.57 12.35 -15.34
C SER A 268 9.92 13.69 -15.04
N TYR A 269 10.45 14.41 -14.04
CA TYR A 269 9.96 15.71 -13.63
C TYR A 269 11.09 16.54 -12.99
N GLU A 270 10.92 17.86 -13.03
CA GLU A 270 11.84 18.79 -12.38
C GLU A 270 11.51 18.92 -10.89
N PHE A 271 12.54 18.82 -10.05
CA PHE A 271 12.48 19.05 -8.62
C PHE A 271 13.35 20.24 -8.25
N ASN A 272 12.75 21.27 -7.68
CA ASN A 272 13.45 22.42 -7.16
C ASN A 272 13.74 22.24 -5.66
N ASN A 273 15.00 22.06 -5.29
CA ASN A 273 15.42 21.91 -3.90
C ASN A 273 15.71 23.24 -3.18
N GLY A 274 15.39 24.38 -3.82
CA GLY A 274 15.66 25.73 -3.33
C GLY A 274 17.07 26.25 -3.62
N LYS A 275 17.97 25.41 -4.19
CA LYS A 275 19.33 25.77 -4.63
C LYS A 275 19.53 25.55 -6.13
N GLU A 276 18.94 24.50 -6.64
CA GLU A 276 19.07 24.09 -8.04
C GLU A 276 17.82 23.33 -8.49
N VAL A 277 17.58 23.27 -9.79
CA VAL A 277 16.58 22.44 -10.44
C VAL A 277 17.24 21.13 -10.84
N ILE A 278 16.64 20.02 -10.41
CA ILE A 278 17.17 18.65 -10.60
C ILE A 278 16.14 17.87 -11.42
N ASP A 279 16.60 17.24 -12.50
CA ASP A 279 15.79 16.31 -13.26
C ASP A 279 15.71 14.97 -12.56
N LYS A 280 14.52 14.57 -12.11
CA LYS A 280 14.24 13.29 -11.47
C LYS A 280 13.64 12.29 -12.45
N LEU A 281 14.06 11.03 -12.30
CA LEU A 281 13.42 9.88 -12.91
C LEU A 281 12.76 9.06 -11.80
N SER A 282 11.49 8.72 -11.99
CA SER A 282 10.75 7.87 -11.04
C SER A 282 10.05 6.74 -11.79
N ALA A 283 10.27 5.51 -11.34
CA ALA A 283 9.47 4.35 -11.72
C ALA A 283 8.49 4.04 -10.59
N PHE A 284 7.26 3.67 -10.94
CA PHE A 284 6.20 3.46 -9.97
C PHE A 284 5.26 2.35 -10.38
N THR A 285 4.64 1.73 -9.39
CA THR A 285 3.58 0.72 -9.56
C THR A 285 2.61 0.77 -8.39
N THR A 286 1.37 0.35 -8.62
CA THR A 286 0.34 0.31 -7.59
C THR A 286 0.28 -1.04 -6.90
N PHE A 287 0.12 -1.03 -5.59
CA PHE A 287 -0.24 -2.15 -4.76
C PHE A 287 -1.64 -1.89 -4.16
N GLU A 288 -2.67 -2.34 -4.89
CA GLU A 288 -4.08 -2.01 -4.64
C GLU A 288 -4.57 -2.48 -3.26
N GLU A 289 -4.10 -3.64 -2.77
CA GLU A 289 -4.52 -4.22 -1.50
C GLU A 289 -4.26 -3.32 -0.30
N TRP A 290 -3.22 -2.49 -0.38
CA TRP A 290 -2.87 -1.55 0.69
C TRP A 290 -3.11 -0.09 0.28
N ASN A 291 -3.79 0.16 -0.86
CA ASN A 291 -4.01 1.48 -1.44
C ASN A 291 -2.71 2.28 -1.60
N MET A 292 -1.66 1.62 -2.04
CA MET A 292 -0.30 2.17 -2.03
C MET A 292 0.25 2.26 -3.45
N ILE A 293 0.91 3.37 -3.76
CA ILE A 293 1.83 3.47 -4.89
C ILE A 293 3.25 3.37 -4.37
N ILE A 294 4.03 2.45 -4.92
CA ILE A 294 5.44 2.23 -4.62
C ILE A 294 6.24 2.95 -5.69
N VAL A 295 7.18 3.77 -5.27
CA VAL A 295 7.99 4.60 -6.17
C VAL A 295 9.47 4.44 -5.86
N THR A 296 10.28 4.25 -6.89
CA THR A 296 11.73 4.40 -6.86
C THR A 296 12.09 5.67 -7.62
N SER A 297 12.90 6.54 -7.04
CA SER A 297 13.26 7.83 -7.63
C SER A 297 14.73 8.12 -7.46
N SER A 298 15.35 8.72 -8.47
CA SER A 298 16.73 9.26 -8.40
C SER A 298 16.90 10.44 -9.34
N ASP A 299 18.01 11.16 -9.17
CA ASP A 299 18.45 12.17 -10.12
C ASP A 299 18.93 11.48 -11.41
N ILE A 300 18.55 12.00 -12.58
CA ILE A 300 18.92 11.41 -13.87
C ILE A 300 20.45 11.36 -14.03
N ASP A 301 21.15 12.40 -13.62
CA ASP A 301 22.63 12.46 -13.73
C ASP A 301 23.32 11.39 -12.86
N ASP A 302 22.79 11.13 -11.65
CA ASP A 302 23.28 10.07 -10.77
C ASP A 302 23.12 8.68 -11.40
N LEU A 303 21.98 8.42 -12.03
CA LEU A 303 21.69 7.18 -12.72
C LEU A 303 22.58 6.95 -13.96
N LEU A 304 22.84 8.02 -14.71
CA LEU A 304 23.72 7.95 -15.85
C LEU A 304 25.18 7.66 -15.42
N ALA A 305 25.66 8.29 -14.34
CA ALA A 305 26.99 8.04 -13.79
C ALA A 305 27.16 6.59 -13.33
N LEU A 306 26.18 6.02 -12.64
CA LEU A 306 26.16 4.62 -12.23
C LEU A 306 26.29 3.63 -13.40
N ASN A 307 25.56 3.86 -14.47
CA ASN A 307 25.56 2.99 -15.63
C ASN A 307 26.90 3.01 -16.37
N TYR A 308 27.60 4.15 -16.37
CA TYR A 308 28.98 4.25 -16.88
C TYR A 308 29.95 3.42 -16.03
N THR A 309 29.85 3.44 -14.73
CA THR A 309 30.76 2.71 -13.82
C THR A 309 30.56 1.20 -13.91
N LEU A 310 29.31 0.71 -13.99
CA LEU A 310 29.00 -0.72 -14.09
C LEU A 310 29.41 -1.36 -15.43
N ARG A 311 29.64 -0.58 -16.48
CA ARG A 311 30.10 -1.08 -17.80
C ARG A 311 31.62 -1.15 -17.93
N GLN A 312 32.36 -0.64 -16.97
CA GLN A 312 33.84 -0.68 -16.96
C GLN A 312 34.39 -1.93 -16.26
N TYR A 313 33.55 -2.75 -15.65
CA TYR A 313 33.87 -4.04 -15.04
C TYR A 313 33.17 -5.19 -15.80
#